data_ab48da0b66c22c8c176c490bef1c4f46
#
_entry.id   ab48da0b66c22c8c176c490bef1c4f46
#
_cell.length_a   1.000
_cell.length_b   1.000
_cell.length_c   1.000
_cell.angle_alpha   90.00
_cell.angle_beta   90.00
_cell.angle_gamma   90.00
#
_symmetry.space_group_name_H-M   'P 1'
#
loop_
_entity.id
_entity.type
_entity.pdbx_description
1 polymer ?
#
loop_
_entity_poly.entity_id
_entity_poly.type
_entity_poly.pdbx_seq_one_letter_code
_entity_poly.pdbx_strand_id
1 'polypeptide(L)'
;ACDVYLDFPSVGATENVLLAAALAEGTTRVFNAAQEPEVYDLISFLNKAGARIVPVFPFGFRVEGVPQLHGASHCIIGDRIEASTLMLATAITQGEATITGIDARHIWSIIAKLRETGAAVEVEGDDAVVVKGVPEYRSTDIRTLTFPGYPTDAQPQMTAYLTLARGNSIVVESIFENRFGAILELERMGARIKVAEET
;
A
#
# COMPACT_ATOMS: atom_id res chain seq x y z
N ALA A 1 -19.76 -24.95 4.74
CA ALA A 1 -18.92 -24.40 3.68
C ALA A 1 -19.62 -23.20 3.05
N CYS A 2 -18.88 -22.13 2.76
CA CYS A 2 -19.40 -20.91 2.17
C CYS A 2 -18.38 -20.36 1.16
N ASP A 3 -18.87 -19.82 0.04
CA ASP A 3 -18.07 -19.11 -0.94
C ASP A 3 -18.45 -17.63 -0.86
N VAL A 4 -17.45 -16.76 -0.68
CA VAL A 4 -17.58 -15.30 -0.63
C VAL A 4 -16.82 -14.73 -1.81
N TYR A 5 -17.48 -13.98 -2.66
CA TYR A 5 -16.87 -13.24 -3.76
C TYR A 5 -16.94 -11.74 -3.44
N LEU A 6 -15.80 -11.08 -3.44
CA LEU A 6 -15.72 -9.63 -3.24
C LEU A 6 -15.79 -8.94 -4.61
N ASP A 7 -16.74 -8.01 -4.80
CA ASP A 7 -16.86 -7.23 -6.05
C ASP A 7 -15.63 -6.36 -6.28
N PHE A 8 -14.99 -5.93 -5.19
CA PHE A 8 -13.75 -5.18 -5.18
C PHE A 8 -12.77 -5.81 -4.17
N PRO A 9 -11.45 -5.92 -4.46
CA PRO A 9 -10.46 -6.48 -3.54
C PRO A 9 -10.17 -5.52 -2.37
N SER A 10 -11.15 -5.38 -1.48
CA SER A 10 -11.07 -4.54 -0.29
C SER A 10 -10.26 -5.22 0.80
N VAL A 11 -9.24 -4.54 1.34
CA VAL A 11 -8.42 -5.00 2.47
C VAL A 11 -9.32 -5.27 3.68
N GLY A 12 -10.10 -4.29 4.12
CA GLY A 12 -10.94 -4.42 5.30
C GLY A 12 -12.00 -5.53 5.17
N ALA A 13 -12.61 -5.71 3.98
CA ALA A 13 -13.54 -6.81 3.74
C ALA A 13 -12.83 -8.16 3.80
N THR A 14 -11.65 -8.28 3.18
CA THR A 14 -10.84 -9.50 3.20
C THR A 14 -10.46 -9.89 4.62
N GLU A 15 -9.91 -8.96 5.40
CA GLU A 15 -9.50 -9.20 6.79
C GLU A 15 -10.68 -9.63 7.68
N ASN A 16 -11.82 -8.92 7.58
CA ASN A 16 -13.01 -9.28 8.36
C ASN A 16 -13.53 -10.67 8.03
N VAL A 17 -13.56 -11.04 6.74
CA VAL A 17 -13.99 -12.40 6.35
C VAL A 17 -13.00 -13.46 6.84
N LEU A 18 -11.67 -13.22 6.75
CA LEU A 18 -10.65 -14.14 7.25
C LEU A 18 -10.77 -14.34 8.76
N LEU A 19 -10.94 -13.27 9.53
CA LEU A 19 -11.12 -13.31 10.99
C LEU A 19 -12.39 -14.09 11.37
N ALA A 20 -13.51 -13.80 10.74
CA ALA A 20 -14.77 -14.49 11.01
C ALA A 20 -14.70 -15.98 10.60
N ALA A 21 -14.10 -16.28 9.46
CA ALA A 21 -14.00 -17.64 8.93
C ALA A 21 -13.04 -18.53 9.75
N ALA A 22 -12.04 -17.94 10.42
CA ALA A 22 -11.07 -18.70 11.21
C ALA A 22 -11.71 -19.57 12.30
N LEU A 23 -12.86 -19.15 12.86
CA LEU A 23 -13.61 -19.87 13.90
C LEU A 23 -14.97 -20.40 13.42
N ALA A 24 -15.32 -20.19 12.15
CA ALA A 24 -16.59 -20.68 11.60
C ALA A 24 -16.54 -22.19 11.30
N GLU A 25 -17.63 -22.90 11.48
CA GLU A 25 -17.70 -24.32 11.13
C GLU A 25 -17.56 -24.56 9.63
N GLY A 26 -16.66 -25.48 9.26
CA GLY A 26 -16.47 -25.91 7.88
C GLY A 26 -15.43 -25.12 7.13
N THR A 27 -15.62 -24.96 5.82
CA THR A 27 -14.65 -24.30 4.92
C THR A 27 -15.26 -23.05 4.31
N THR A 28 -14.58 -21.93 4.41
CA THR A 28 -14.89 -20.68 3.69
C THR A 28 -13.85 -20.46 2.60
N ARG A 29 -14.31 -20.12 1.39
CA ARG A 29 -13.43 -19.64 0.30
C ARG A 29 -13.76 -18.20 0.00
N VAL A 30 -12.73 -17.38 -0.04
CA VAL A 30 -12.83 -15.95 -0.37
C VAL A 30 -12.18 -15.74 -1.73
N PHE A 31 -12.92 -15.18 -2.68
CA PHE A 31 -12.44 -14.90 -4.03
C PHE A 31 -12.32 -13.39 -4.25
N ASN A 32 -11.45 -12.99 -5.16
CA ASN A 32 -11.11 -11.60 -5.43
C ASN A 32 -10.72 -10.85 -4.14
N ALA A 33 -9.95 -11.52 -3.29
CA ALA A 33 -9.47 -10.98 -2.03
C ALA A 33 -8.30 -10.02 -2.25
N ALA A 34 -8.15 -9.07 -1.34
CA ALA A 34 -7.01 -8.16 -1.29
C ALA A 34 -5.69 -8.95 -1.13
N GLN A 35 -4.65 -8.47 -1.81
CA GLN A 35 -3.34 -9.13 -1.88
C GLN A 35 -2.23 -8.27 -1.23
N GLU A 36 -2.61 -7.30 -0.45
CA GLU A 36 -1.71 -6.41 0.26
C GLU A 36 -0.83 -7.19 1.26
N PRO A 37 0.43 -6.77 1.48
CA PRO A 37 1.34 -7.44 2.40
C PRO A 37 0.80 -7.61 3.82
N GLU A 38 0.07 -6.61 4.32
CA GLU A 38 -0.58 -6.63 5.63
C GLU A 38 -1.65 -7.72 5.76
N VAL A 39 -2.34 -8.08 4.68
CA VAL A 39 -3.28 -9.22 4.67
C VAL A 39 -2.54 -10.54 4.85
N TYR A 40 -1.39 -10.70 4.19
CA TYR A 40 -0.55 -11.89 4.36
C TYR A 40 0.10 -11.95 5.74
N ASP A 41 0.45 -10.80 6.31
CA ASP A 41 0.95 -10.72 7.68
C ASP A 41 -0.10 -11.16 8.70
N LEU A 42 -1.36 -10.68 8.55
CA LEU A 42 -2.50 -11.15 9.34
C LEU A 42 -2.71 -12.65 9.21
N ILE A 43 -2.65 -13.20 7.99
CA ILE A 43 -2.77 -14.65 7.75
C ILE A 43 -1.65 -15.41 8.46
N SER A 44 -0.41 -14.91 8.37
CA SER A 44 0.74 -15.49 9.05
C SER A 44 0.54 -15.52 10.57
N PHE A 45 0.08 -14.42 11.15
CA PHE A 45 -0.26 -14.34 12.57
C PHE A 45 -1.37 -15.33 12.96
N LEU A 46 -2.48 -15.35 12.22
CA LEU A 46 -3.60 -16.26 12.48
C LEU A 46 -3.19 -17.72 12.39
N ASN A 47 -2.40 -18.08 11.37
CA ASN A 47 -1.90 -19.46 11.23
C ASN A 47 -0.94 -19.86 12.38
N LYS A 48 -0.11 -18.94 12.87
CA LYS A 48 0.69 -19.16 14.09
C LYS A 48 -0.20 -19.33 15.32
N ALA A 49 -1.36 -18.72 15.35
CA ALA A 49 -2.34 -18.89 16.42
C ALA A 49 -3.22 -20.15 16.26
N GLY A 50 -2.98 -20.97 15.23
CA GLY A 50 -3.67 -22.23 15.01
C GLY A 50 -4.78 -22.20 13.96
N ALA A 51 -4.99 -21.08 13.27
CA ALA A 51 -5.90 -21.03 12.12
C ALA A 51 -5.35 -21.87 10.95
N ARG A 52 -6.22 -22.12 9.96
CA ARG A 52 -5.89 -22.90 8.75
C ARG A 52 -6.29 -22.10 7.51
N ILE A 53 -5.45 -21.15 7.15
CA ILE A 53 -5.69 -20.24 6.01
C ILE A 53 -4.60 -20.49 4.98
N VAL A 54 -5.00 -20.76 3.74
CA VAL A 54 -4.09 -20.97 2.62
C VAL A 54 -4.53 -20.14 1.42
N PRO A 55 -3.59 -19.60 0.64
CA PRO A 55 -3.93 -18.92 -0.60
C PRO A 55 -4.47 -19.90 -1.63
N VAL A 56 -5.40 -19.43 -2.47
CA VAL A 56 -5.92 -20.16 -3.63
C VAL A 56 -5.85 -19.28 -4.87
N PHE A 57 -5.47 -19.92 -6.00
CA PHE A 57 -5.41 -19.21 -7.27
C PHE A 57 -6.82 -18.87 -7.79
N PRO A 58 -7.01 -17.71 -8.48
CA PRO A 58 -6.01 -16.69 -8.80
C PRO A 58 -5.85 -15.57 -7.76
N PHE A 59 -6.69 -15.25 -6.90
CA PHE A 59 -6.58 -14.18 -5.89
C PHE A 59 -7.61 -14.44 -4.81
N GLY A 60 -7.33 -15.39 -3.96
CA GLY A 60 -8.25 -15.77 -2.91
C GLY A 60 -7.58 -16.53 -1.78
N PHE A 61 -8.42 -16.89 -0.82
CA PHE A 61 -8.01 -17.67 0.34
C PHE A 61 -9.03 -18.74 0.66
N ARG A 62 -8.54 -19.89 1.12
CA ARG A 62 -9.36 -20.95 1.72
C ARG A 62 -9.07 -20.99 3.22
N VAL A 63 -10.12 -20.92 4.00
CA VAL A 63 -10.09 -20.98 5.45
C VAL A 63 -10.83 -22.23 5.90
N GLU A 64 -10.15 -23.09 6.63
CA GLU A 64 -10.79 -24.19 7.37
C GLU A 64 -10.96 -23.74 8.81
N GLY A 65 -12.21 -23.56 9.23
CA GLY A 65 -12.50 -23.08 10.57
C GLY A 65 -12.04 -24.07 11.64
N VAL A 66 -11.53 -23.53 12.74
CA VAL A 66 -11.05 -24.32 13.89
C VAL A 66 -11.87 -23.99 15.13
N PRO A 67 -11.99 -24.96 16.08
CA PRO A 67 -12.82 -24.75 17.27
C PRO A 67 -12.27 -23.68 18.21
N GLN A 68 -10.97 -23.40 18.16
CA GLN A 68 -10.32 -22.39 18.99
C GLN A 68 -8.98 -21.99 18.40
N LEU A 69 -8.57 -20.75 18.71
CA LEU A 69 -7.20 -20.25 18.48
C LEU A 69 -6.45 -20.21 19.83
N HIS A 70 -5.13 -20.15 19.77
CA HIS A 70 -4.26 -20.03 20.94
C HIS A 70 -3.36 -18.79 20.82
N GLY A 71 -2.68 -18.43 21.90
CA GLY A 71 -1.71 -17.34 21.89
C GLY A 71 -0.54 -17.64 20.94
N ALA A 72 -0.07 -16.61 20.26
CA ALA A 72 1.07 -16.70 19.34
C ALA A 72 2.00 -15.52 19.51
N SER A 73 3.30 -15.74 19.26
CA SER A 73 4.28 -14.67 19.11
C SER A 73 4.49 -14.38 17.63
N HIS A 74 4.40 -13.11 17.25
CA HIS A 74 4.52 -12.66 15.88
C HIS A 74 5.29 -11.34 15.81
N CYS A 75 6.18 -11.22 14.85
CA CYS A 75 6.80 -9.96 14.49
C CYS A 75 6.02 -9.39 13.31
N ILE A 76 5.44 -8.23 13.49
CA ILE A 76 4.68 -7.52 12.46
C ILE A 76 5.66 -6.98 11.42
N ILE A 77 5.28 -7.02 10.15
CA ILE A 77 6.06 -6.44 9.05
C ILE A 77 6.13 -4.91 9.17
N GLY A 78 7.14 -4.31 8.53
CA GLY A 78 7.24 -2.85 8.42
C GLY A 78 6.08 -2.24 7.64
N ASP A 79 5.61 -1.07 8.08
CA ASP A 79 4.52 -0.33 7.41
C ASP A 79 5.03 0.30 6.10
N ARG A 80 4.54 -0.22 4.99
CA ARG A 80 4.89 0.26 3.63
C ARG A 80 4.42 1.70 3.38
N ILE A 81 3.38 2.17 4.05
CA ILE A 81 2.86 3.54 3.87
C ILE A 81 3.69 4.52 4.70
N GLU A 82 4.08 4.15 5.92
CA GLU A 82 5.03 4.93 6.72
C GLU A 82 6.37 5.06 5.99
N ALA A 83 6.93 3.95 5.51
CA ALA A 83 8.18 3.96 4.73
C ALA A 83 8.06 4.85 3.49
N SER A 84 6.97 4.74 2.71
CA SER A 84 6.71 5.58 1.54
C SER A 84 6.63 7.06 1.90
N THR A 85 5.99 7.39 3.01
CA THR A 85 5.90 8.77 3.51
C THR A 85 7.26 9.33 3.86
N LEU A 86 8.11 8.56 4.56
CA LEU A 86 9.48 8.97 4.91
C LEU A 86 10.36 9.12 3.66
N MET A 87 10.22 8.22 2.68
CA MET A 87 10.92 8.33 1.39
C MET A 87 10.56 9.63 0.66
N LEU A 88 9.27 9.95 0.56
CA LEU A 88 8.79 11.17 -0.10
C LEU A 88 9.19 12.42 0.68
N ALA A 89 9.14 12.39 2.01
CA ALA A 89 9.61 13.48 2.86
C ALA A 89 11.11 13.74 2.66
N THR A 90 11.91 12.69 2.59
CA THR A 90 13.36 12.78 2.30
C THR A 90 13.61 13.38 0.91
N ALA A 91 12.87 12.91 -0.10
CA ALA A 91 13.04 13.37 -1.47
C ALA A 91 12.65 14.86 -1.64
N ILE A 92 11.51 15.28 -1.09
CA ILE A 92 11.01 16.67 -1.23
C ILE A 92 11.90 17.68 -0.50
N THR A 93 12.52 17.28 0.62
CA THR A 93 13.43 18.12 1.40
C THR A 93 14.87 18.10 0.89
N GLN A 94 15.14 17.38 -0.22
CA GLN A 94 16.48 17.20 -0.80
C GLN A 94 17.47 16.55 0.20
N GLY A 95 16.94 15.78 1.13
CA GLY A 95 17.69 15.07 2.16
C GLY A 95 18.27 13.74 1.68
N GLU A 96 18.94 13.06 2.60
CA GLU A 96 19.39 11.68 2.43
C GLU A 96 19.02 10.88 3.68
N ALA A 97 18.38 9.73 3.50
CA ALA A 97 17.98 8.85 4.59
C ALA A 97 18.01 7.39 4.19
N THR A 98 18.32 6.52 5.15
CA THR A 98 18.13 5.08 5.06
C THR A 98 16.88 4.70 5.86
N ILE A 99 15.89 4.13 5.20
CA ILE A 99 14.67 3.61 5.81
C ILE A 99 14.87 2.11 5.99
N THR A 100 14.83 1.63 7.24
CA THR A 100 15.09 0.24 7.59
C THR A 100 13.83 -0.45 8.10
N GLY A 101 13.84 -1.79 8.11
CA GLY A 101 12.71 -2.59 8.57
C GLY A 101 11.56 -2.68 7.57
N ILE A 102 11.84 -2.45 6.29
CA ILE A 102 10.84 -2.51 5.21
C ILE A 102 11.31 -3.41 4.07
N ASP A 103 10.46 -4.35 3.68
CA ASP A 103 10.69 -5.13 2.47
C ASP A 103 10.43 -4.25 1.23
N ALA A 104 11.46 -4.01 0.44
CA ALA A 104 11.37 -3.20 -0.79
C ALA A 104 10.33 -3.72 -1.77
N ARG A 105 10.01 -5.03 -1.73
CA ARG A 105 8.96 -5.64 -2.57
C ARG A 105 7.57 -5.08 -2.27
N HIS A 106 7.34 -4.59 -1.06
CA HIS A 106 6.07 -3.99 -0.65
C HIS A 106 5.87 -2.56 -1.16
N ILE A 107 6.94 -1.90 -1.63
CA ILE A 107 6.96 -0.48 -2.04
C ILE A 107 7.56 -0.24 -3.43
N TRP A 108 7.62 -1.27 -4.29
CA TRP A 108 8.20 -1.14 -5.63
C TRP A 108 7.56 -0.03 -6.47
N SER A 109 6.25 0.17 -6.37
CA SER A 109 5.55 1.24 -7.10
C SER A 109 6.02 2.63 -6.69
N ILE A 110 6.32 2.84 -5.41
CA ILE A 110 6.87 4.10 -4.88
C ILE A 110 8.31 4.30 -5.35
N ILE A 111 9.15 3.25 -5.20
CA ILE A 111 10.55 3.27 -5.65
C ILE A 111 10.63 3.62 -7.14
N ALA A 112 9.80 2.98 -7.97
CA ALA A 112 9.77 3.22 -9.40
C ALA A 112 9.41 4.68 -9.71
N LYS A 113 8.37 5.22 -9.08
CA LYS A 113 7.93 6.59 -9.30
C LYS A 113 8.95 7.64 -8.82
N LEU A 114 9.59 7.43 -7.68
CA LEU A 114 10.69 8.30 -7.24
C LEU A 114 11.87 8.27 -8.21
N ARG A 115 12.27 7.09 -8.69
CA ARG A 115 13.32 6.98 -9.71
C ARG A 115 12.95 7.66 -11.03
N GLU A 116 11.68 7.56 -11.46
CA GLU A 116 11.18 8.27 -12.64
C GLU A 116 11.36 9.79 -12.52
N THR A 117 11.22 10.36 -11.34
CA THR A 117 11.44 11.80 -11.12
C THR A 117 12.90 12.19 -11.12
N GLY A 118 13.82 11.26 -10.97
CA GLY A 118 15.26 11.49 -10.90
C GLY A 118 15.84 11.42 -9.48
N ALA A 119 15.02 11.17 -8.46
CA ALA A 119 15.54 10.89 -7.11
C ALA A 119 16.37 9.60 -7.12
N ALA A 120 17.48 9.60 -6.39
CA ALA A 120 18.27 8.38 -6.21
C ALA A 120 17.61 7.52 -5.13
N VAL A 121 17.26 6.30 -5.51
CA VAL A 121 16.67 5.31 -4.59
C VAL A 121 17.39 3.99 -4.79
N GLU A 122 18.04 3.50 -3.77
CA GLU A 122 18.78 2.23 -3.75
C GLU A 122 18.17 1.28 -2.73
N VAL A 123 18.09 0.00 -3.09
CA VAL A 123 17.65 -1.06 -2.17
C VAL A 123 18.91 -1.70 -1.60
N GLU A 124 19.02 -1.72 -0.28
CA GLU A 124 20.14 -2.32 0.44
C GLU A 124 19.69 -3.57 1.20
N GLY A 125 20.21 -4.72 0.81
CA GLY A 125 19.79 -6.00 1.41
C GLY A 125 18.32 -6.29 1.17
N ASP A 126 17.67 -6.92 2.16
CA ASP A 126 16.28 -7.36 2.09
C ASP A 126 15.30 -6.40 2.82
N ASP A 127 15.83 -5.49 3.66
CA ASP A 127 15.04 -4.74 4.63
C ASP A 127 15.36 -3.24 4.72
N ALA A 128 16.11 -2.70 3.77
CA ALA A 128 16.46 -1.28 3.77
C ALA A 128 16.39 -0.62 2.40
N VAL A 129 16.02 0.66 2.39
CA VAL A 129 16.00 1.52 1.19
C VAL A 129 16.66 2.84 1.51
N VAL A 130 17.66 3.20 0.71
CA VAL A 130 18.33 4.51 0.77
C VAL A 130 17.69 5.45 -0.22
N VAL A 131 17.29 6.62 0.24
CA VAL A 131 16.71 7.68 -0.60
C VAL A 131 17.58 8.91 -0.51
N LYS A 132 17.89 9.51 -1.67
CA LYS A 132 18.54 10.79 -1.75
C LYS A 132 17.77 11.71 -2.69
N GLY A 133 17.26 12.80 -2.14
CA GLY A 133 16.59 13.85 -2.88
C GLY A 133 17.56 14.61 -3.78
N VAL A 134 17.03 15.17 -4.86
CA VAL A 134 17.79 15.99 -5.81
C VAL A 134 17.20 17.40 -5.87
N PRO A 135 18.01 18.44 -6.11
CA PRO A 135 17.53 19.82 -6.12
C PRO A 135 16.47 20.09 -7.18
N GLU A 136 16.55 19.38 -8.29
CA GLU A 136 15.64 19.53 -9.41
C GLU A 136 15.21 18.15 -9.88
N TYR A 137 13.91 17.91 -9.89
CA TYR A 137 13.32 16.66 -10.36
C TYR A 137 12.16 16.91 -11.31
N ARG A 138 11.92 15.94 -12.15
CA ARG A 138 10.90 16.02 -13.20
C ARG A 138 9.57 15.46 -12.72
N SER A 139 8.52 15.87 -13.42
CA SER A 139 7.17 15.33 -13.23
C SER A 139 7.10 13.84 -13.60
N THR A 140 6.15 13.16 -12.99
CA THR A 140 5.69 11.80 -13.36
C THR A 140 4.20 11.69 -13.10
N ASP A 141 3.53 10.80 -13.81
CA ASP A 141 2.11 10.52 -13.58
C ASP A 141 1.93 9.33 -12.63
N ILE A 142 0.90 9.40 -11.80
CA ILE A 142 0.49 8.27 -10.96
C ILE A 142 -0.99 7.97 -11.12
N ARG A 143 -1.33 6.69 -10.97
CA ARG A 143 -2.69 6.20 -10.82
C ARG A 143 -2.72 5.26 -9.62
N THR A 144 -3.63 5.52 -8.68
CA THR A 144 -3.82 4.63 -7.54
C THR A 144 -4.50 3.34 -7.98
N LEU A 145 -4.01 2.22 -7.50
CA LEU A 145 -4.51 0.87 -7.79
C LEU A 145 -4.34 0.00 -6.54
N THR A 146 -5.07 -1.11 -6.51
CA THR A 146 -4.84 -2.17 -5.52
C THR A 146 -3.45 -2.76 -5.67
N PHE A 147 -2.91 -3.33 -4.61
CA PHE A 147 -1.58 -3.93 -4.61
C PHE A 147 -1.41 -4.95 -5.77
N PRO A 148 -0.27 -4.96 -6.51
CA PRO A 148 0.97 -4.21 -6.25
C PRO A 148 1.04 -2.83 -6.93
N GLY A 149 -0.08 -2.22 -7.30
CA GLY A 149 -0.12 -0.89 -7.88
C GLY A 149 0.27 0.22 -6.90
N TYR A 150 0.13 1.49 -7.34
CA TYR A 150 0.45 2.63 -6.49
C TYR A 150 -0.61 2.77 -5.37
N PRO A 151 -0.22 2.73 -4.08
CA PRO A 151 -1.18 2.74 -2.99
C PRO A 151 -1.86 4.11 -2.84
N THR A 152 -3.18 4.08 -2.69
CA THR A 152 -3.98 5.29 -2.48
C THR A 152 -3.57 6.05 -1.20
N ASP A 153 -3.05 5.33 -0.18
CA ASP A 153 -2.60 5.95 1.08
C ASP A 153 -1.29 6.74 0.94
N ALA A 154 -0.52 6.52 -0.12
CA ALA A 154 0.65 7.34 -0.46
C ALA A 154 0.35 8.42 -1.52
N GLN A 155 -0.89 8.53 -2.01
CA GLN A 155 -1.29 9.49 -3.04
C GLN A 155 -1.15 10.95 -2.56
N PRO A 156 -1.62 11.36 -1.36
CA PRO A 156 -1.48 12.74 -0.91
C PRO A 156 -0.02 13.18 -0.76
N GLN A 157 0.84 12.32 -0.22
CA GLN A 157 2.27 12.61 -0.05
C GLN A 157 2.97 12.76 -1.40
N MET A 158 2.65 11.88 -2.37
CA MET A 158 3.20 12.00 -3.72
C MET A 158 2.68 13.24 -4.44
N THR A 159 1.41 13.58 -4.26
CA THR A 159 0.85 14.83 -4.82
C THR A 159 1.63 16.03 -4.29
N ALA A 160 1.88 16.10 -2.97
CA ALA A 160 2.68 17.16 -2.38
C ALA A 160 4.10 17.21 -2.99
N TYR A 161 4.77 16.08 -3.13
CA TYR A 161 6.09 15.98 -3.77
C TYR A 161 6.05 16.51 -5.21
N LEU A 162 5.07 16.10 -6.00
CA LEU A 162 4.93 16.49 -7.41
C LEU A 162 4.61 17.97 -7.63
N THR A 163 4.10 18.69 -6.61
CA THR A 163 3.86 20.15 -6.72
C THR A 163 5.12 20.96 -6.96
N LEU A 164 6.29 20.45 -6.59
CA LEU A 164 7.59 21.09 -6.76
C LEU A 164 8.38 20.55 -7.97
N ALA A 165 7.84 19.55 -8.67
CA ALA A 165 8.48 18.94 -9.83
C ALA A 165 8.48 19.88 -11.04
N ARG A 166 9.48 19.75 -11.91
CA ARG A 166 9.50 20.45 -13.21
C ARG A 166 8.60 19.71 -14.21
N GLY A 167 7.64 20.41 -14.77
CA GLY A 167 6.66 19.89 -15.73
C GLY A 167 5.26 19.75 -15.13
N ASN A 168 4.41 18.97 -15.77
CA ASN A 168 3.06 18.68 -15.32
C ASN A 168 2.95 17.22 -14.93
N SER A 169 2.26 16.93 -13.86
CA SER A 169 1.93 15.57 -13.42
C SER A 169 0.44 15.37 -13.43
N ILE A 170 0.01 14.16 -13.78
CA ILE A 170 -1.38 13.72 -13.67
C ILE A 170 -1.47 12.71 -12.53
N VAL A 171 -2.36 13.02 -11.56
CA VAL A 171 -2.65 12.15 -10.44
C VAL A 171 -4.08 11.65 -10.59
N VAL A 172 -4.25 10.34 -10.80
CA VAL A 172 -5.56 9.70 -10.92
C VAL A 172 -5.82 8.88 -9.67
N GLU A 173 -6.87 9.24 -8.92
CA GLU A 173 -7.37 8.45 -7.80
C GLU A 173 -8.46 7.51 -8.30
N SER A 174 -8.20 6.19 -8.20
CA SER A 174 -9.10 5.16 -8.74
C SER A 174 -9.70 4.26 -7.65
N ILE A 175 -9.34 4.48 -6.38
CA ILE A 175 -9.74 3.63 -5.25
C ILE A 175 -10.86 4.27 -4.44
N PHE A 176 -10.71 5.57 -4.14
CA PHE A 176 -11.66 6.30 -3.31
C PHE A 176 -12.21 7.53 -4.04
N GLU A 177 -13.51 7.68 -3.98
CA GLU A 177 -14.17 8.89 -4.41
C GLU A 177 -13.76 10.07 -3.48
N ASN A 178 -13.56 11.23 -4.07
CA ASN A 178 -13.30 12.48 -3.35
C ASN A 178 -12.06 12.51 -2.44
N ARG A 179 -11.02 11.71 -2.72
CA ARG A 179 -9.79 11.70 -1.90
C ARG A 179 -8.82 12.85 -2.23
N PHE A 180 -9.34 13.99 -2.61
CA PHE A 180 -8.56 15.18 -2.94
C PHE A 180 -8.65 16.29 -1.90
N GLY A 181 -9.09 15.98 -0.66
CA GLY A 181 -9.24 16.98 0.40
C GLY A 181 -7.97 17.75 0.75
N ALA A 182 -6.78 17.13 0.60
CA ALA A 182 -5.49 17.80 0.84
C ALA A 182 -5.15 18.85 -0.22
N ILE A 183 -5.77 18.85 -1.40
CA ILE A 183 -5.44 19.76 -2.50
C ILE A 183 -5.69 21.19 -2.15
N LEU A 184 -6.83 21.50 -1.52
CA LEU A 184 -7.16 22.87 -1.10
C LEU A 184 -6.09 23.45 -0.17
N GLU A 185 -5.52 22.62 0.71
CA GLU A 185 -4.46 23.06 1.62
C GLU A 185 -3.13 23.26 0.88
N LEU A 186 -2.81 22.40 -0.09
CA LEU A 186 -1.64 22.59 -0.94
C LEU A 186 -1.75 23.86 -1.80
N GLU A 187 -2.95 24.17 -2.35
CA GLU A 187 -3.19 25.42 -3.08
C GLU A 187 -3.01 26.65 -2.20
N ARG A 188 -3.47 26.60 -0.93
CA ARG A 188 -3.24 27.66 0.06
C ARG A 188 -1.75 27.87 0.34
N MET A 189 -0.94 26.84 0.19
CA MET A 189 0.54 26.91 0.29
C MET A 189 1.21 27.35 -1.02
N GLY A 190 0.44 27.61 -2.07
CA GLY A 190 0.91 28.12 -3.36
C GLY A 190 1.10 27.06 -4.47
N ALA A 191 0.65 25.83 -4.24
CA ALA A 191 0.66 24.80 -5.28
C ALA A 191 -0.29 25.15 -6.43
N ARG A 192 0.09 24.81 -7.66
CA ARG A 192 -0.73 24.99 -8.86
C ARG A 192 -1.36 23.67 -9.25
N ILE A 193 -2.54 23.40 -8.76
CA ILE A 193 -3.26 22.15 -9.00
C ILE A 193 -4.59 22.47 -9.69
N LYS A 194 -5.03 21.59 -10.56
CA LYS A 194 -6.37 21.64 -11.14
C LYS A 194 -7.01 20.28 -10.94
N VAL A 195 -8.12 20.25 -10.23
CA VAL A 195 -8.95 19.06 -10.09
C VAL A 195 -9.90 18.98 -11.28
N ALA A 196 -9.96 17.81 -11.95
CA ALA A 196 -10.97 17.50 -12.94
C ALA A 196 -11.78 16.31 -12.44
N GLU A 197 -13.09 16.43 -12.42
CA GLU A 197 -13.99 15.31 -12.17
C GLU A 197 -14.07 14.47 -13.46
N GLU A 198 -13.97 13.14 -13.34
CA GLU A 198 -14.36 12.25 -14.43
C GLU A 198 -15.89 12.33 -14.57
N THR A 199 -16.34 12.76 -15.73
CA THR A 199 -17.77 12.77 -16.12
C THR A 199 -18.20 11.41 -16.63
#